data_34fbc43d18d46d8cd983203f35e7397c
#
_entry.id   34fbc43d18d46d8cd983203f35e7397c
#
_cell.length_a   1.000
_cell.length_b   1.000
_cell.length_c   1.000
_cell.angle_alpha   90.00
_cell.angle_beta   90.00
_cell.angle_gamma   90.00
#
_symmetry.space_group_name_H-M   'P 1'
#
loop_
_entity.id
_entity.type
_entity.pdbx_description
1 polymer ?
#
loop_
_entity_poly.entity_id
_entity_poly.type
_entity_poly.pdbx_seq_one_letter_code
_entity_poly.pdbx_strand_id
1 'polypeptide(L)'
;MAMRDAHPFSQAPSLADLEAMAERALGTIPAELKRHLGNVVVRVDEFPDEEVEEEMGLESPFDILGLYRGVALPHKSTGSTRADTDLVFLYRRPILDYWCETGEDLYRVVRHVLIHEIGHHFGFSDDDMERLEADG
;
A
#
# COMPACT_ATOMS: atom_id res chain seq x y z
N MET A 1 21.38 -25.76 -18.59
CA MET A 1 20.92 -25.55 -18.18
C MET A 1 20.18 -25.25 -17.67
N ALA A 2 20.04 -25.09 -17.45
CA ALA A 2 19.28 -24.79 -17.05
C ALA A 2 19.02 -24.35 -16.17
N MET A 3 19.07 -24.05 -15.64
CA MET A 3 18.65 -23.75 -14.83
C MET A 3 18.26 -22.78 -14.65
N ARG A 4 18.08 -22.24 -14.86
CA ARG A 4 17.65 -21.40 -14.65
C ARG A 4 16.63 -21.18 -14.18
N ASP A 5 16.19 -21.31 -14.07
CA ASP A 5 15.00 -21.32 -13.68
C ASP A 5 14.78 -21.51 -12.29
N ALA A 6 15.57 -21.82 -11.58
CA ALA A 6 15.49 -21.98 -10.19
C ALA A 6 15.20 -20.67 -9.48
N HIS A 7 15.38 -19.59 -10.17
CA HIS A 7 15.10 -18.29 -9.58
C HIS A 7 14.01 -17.62 -10.37
N PRO A 8 12.76 -17.74 -9.90
CA PRO A 8 11.67 -17.09 -10.58
C PRO A 8 11.90 -15.59 -10.68
N PHE A 9 12.70 -15.05 -9.77
CA PHE A 9 13.00 -13.65 -9.85
C PHE A 9 14.48 -13.46 -10.12
N SER A 10 14.89 -13.65 -11.35
CA SER A 10 16.23 -13.27 -11.72
C SER A 10 16.34 -11.76 -11.72
N GLN A 11 15.21 -11.08 -11.67
CA GLN A 11 15.16 -9.64 -11.54
C GLN A 11 14.26 -9.31 -10.36
N ALA A 12 14.47 -8.15 -9.77
CA ALA A 12 13.63 -7.72 -8.68
C ALA A 12 12.20 -7.51 -9.17
N PRO A 13 11.20 -7.76 -8.34
CA PRO A 13 9.82 -7.48 -8.72
C PRO A 13 9.65 -6.05 -9.17
N SER A 14 8.89 -5.87 -10.24
CA SER A 14 8.72 -4.56 -10.88
C SER A 14 7.59 -3.76 -10.25
N LEU A 15 7.44 -2.52 -10.69
CA LEU A 15 6.30 -1.71 -10.28
C LEU A 15 5.00 -2.42 -10.63
N ALA A 16 4.94 -3.00 -11.82
CA ALA A 16 3.73 -3.70 -12.24
C ALA A 16 3.48 -4.94 -11.39
N ASP A 17 4.54 -5.63 -10.97
CA ASP A 17 4.38 -6.78 -10.10
C ASP A 17 3.76 -6.37 -8.77
N LEU A 18 4.22 -5.26 -8.20
CA LEU A 18 3.68 -4.79 -6.94
C LEU A 18 2.26 -4.29 -7.10
N GLU A 19 1.95 -3.66 -8.22
CA GLU A 19 0.59 -3.24 -8.51
C GLU A 19 -0.36 -4.42 -8.54
N ALA A 20 0.04 -5.49 -9.20
CA ALA A 20 -0.79 -6.69 -9.27
C ALA A 20 -1.00 -7.30 -7.90
N MET A 21 0.04 -7.33 -7.08
CA MET A 21 -0.08 -7.83 -5.72
C MET A 21 -1.03 -6.98 -4.90
N ALA A 22 -0.94 -5.67 -5.07
CA ALA A 22 -1.77 -4.73 -4.32
C ALA A 22 -3.24 -4.90 -4.70
N GLU A 23 -3.52 -5.06 -5.98
CA GLU A 23 -4.89 -5.27 -6.42
C GLU A 23 -5.47 -6.56 -5.84
N ARG A 24 -4.66 -7.61 -5.84
CA ARG A 24 -5.08 -8.86 -5.24
C ARG A 24 -5.36 -8.67 -3.75
N ALA A 25 -4.47 -7.95 -3.07
CA ALA A 25 -4.60 -7.74 -1.64
C ALA A 25 -5.84 -6.92 -1.31
N LEU A 26 -6.16 -5.94 -2.13
CA LEU A 26 -7.37 -5.14 -1.91
C LEU A 26 -8.62 -6.02 -1.91
N GLY A 27 -8.62 -7.05 -2.74
CA GLY A 27 -9.74 -7.97 -2.81
C GLY A 27 -9.90 -8.83 -1.56
N THR A 28 -8.86 -8.91 -0.72
CA THR A 28 -8.91 -9.73 0.49
C THR A 28 -9.12 -8.93 1.75
N ILE A 29 -9.28 -7.62 1.65
CA ILE A 29 -9.45 -6.80 2.84
C ILE A 29 -10.74 -7.16 3.55
N PRO A 30 -10.69 -7.42 4.86
CA PRO A 30 -11.88 -7.82 5.60
C PRO A 30 -13.00 -6.79 5.50
N ALA A 31 -14.23 -7.27 5.52
CA ALA A 31 -15.39 -6.42 5.35
C ALA A 31 -15.45 -5.31 6.40
N GLU A 32 -14.96 -5.59 7.59
CA GLU A 32 -14.94 -4.63 8.67
C GLU A 32 -14.20 -3.35 8.29
N LEU A 33 -13.10 -3.50 7.57
CA LEU A 33 -12.33 -2.36 7.12
C LEU A 33 -12.86 -1.87 5.77
N LYS A 34 -13.25 -2.80 4.93
CA LYS A 34 -13.68 -2.49 3.57
C LYS A 34 -14.89 -1.56 3.52
N ARG A 35 -15.77 -1.66 4.51
CA ARG A 35 -16.96 -0.84 4.49
C ARG A 35 -16.68 0.64 4.69
N HIS A 36 -15.47 0.99 5.14
CA HIS A 36 -15.09 2.38 5.27
C HIS A 36 -14.51 2.93 3.97
N LEU A 37 -14.21 2.03 3.03
CA LEU A 37 -13.57 2.45 1.80
C LEU A 37 -14.58 2.87 0.76
N GLY A 38 -14.30 3.97 0.10
CA GLY A 38 -15.06 4.31 -1.08
C GLY A 38 -14.27 3.80 -2.26
N ASN A 39 -13.91 4.71 -3.12
CA ASN A 39 -13.15 4.37 -4.30
C ASN A 39 -11.67 4.50 -3.97
N VAL A 40 -10.98 3.39 -3.94
CA VAL A 40 -9.57 3.37 -3.59
C VAL A 40 -8.73 3.04 -4.81
N VAL A 41 -7.73 3.85 -5.06
CA VAL A 41 -6.79 3.63 -6.15
C VAL A 41 -5.40 3.44 -5.54
N VAL A 42 -4.71 2.40 -5.96
CA VAL A 42 -3.36 2.15 -5.49
C VAL A 42 -2.37 2.62 -6.54
N ARG A 43 -1.37 3.35 -6.11
CA ARG A 43 -0.27 3.77 -6.97
C ARG A 43 1.02 3.22 -6.42
N VAL A 44 1.86 2.71 -7.30
CA VAL A 44 3.17 2.24 -6.87
C VAL A 44 4.22 3.13 -7.51
N ASP A 45 4.99 3.79 -6.68
CA ASP A 45 6.10 4.64 -7.12
C ASP A 45 7.39 4.04 -6.59
N GLU A 46 8.51 4.45 -7.13
CA GLU A 46 9.79 3.92 -6.67
C GLU A 46 10.10 4.41 -5.26
N PHE A 47 9.91 5.70 -5.02
CA PHE A 47 10.20 6.33 -3.73
C PHE A 47 9.16 7.41 -3.46
N PRO A 48 8.98 7.81 -2.19
CA PRO A 48 8.17 8.99 -1.92
C PRO A 48 8.84 10.20 -2.55
N ASP A 49 8.03 11.16 -2.98
CA ASP A 49 8.60 12.37 -3.57
C ASP A 49 9.05 13.33 -2.45
N GLU A 50 9.69 14.40 -2.84
CA GLU A 50 10.25 15.35 -1.87
C GLU A 50 9.19 15.95 -0.98
N GLU A 51 8.04 16.21 -1.54
CA GLU A 51 6.95 16.79 -0.79
C GLU A 51 6.51 15.89 0.34
N VAL A 52 6.40 14.59 0.05
CA VAL A 52 6.04 13.62 1.07
C VAL A 52 7.14 13.50 2.11
N GLU A 53 8.39 13.51 1.68
CA GLU A 53 9.50 13.43 2.62
C GLU A 53 9.47 14.57 3.61
N GLU A 54 9.18 15.77 3.13
CA GLU A 54 9.12 16.94 4.00
C GLU A 54 7.90 16.87 4.91
N GLU A 55 6.78 16.55 4.34
CA GLU A 55 5.53 16.47 5.08
C GLU A 55 5.61 15.49 6.23
N MET A 56 6.21 14.35 5.98
CA MET A 56 6.27 13.27 6.95
C MET A 56 7.53 13.33 7.82
N GLY A 57 8.42 14.25 7.55
CA GLY A 57 9.63 14.39 8.34
C GLY A 57 10.57 13.21 8.20
N LEU A 58 10.66 12.65 7.00
CA LEU A 58 11.50 11.47 6.79
C LEU A 58 12.96 11.83 6.75
N GLU A 59 13.79 11.00 7.35
CA GLU A 59 15.23 11.18 7.29
C GLU A 59 15.80 10.53 6.04
N SER A 60 15.09 9.54 5.54
CA SER A 60 15.50 8.80 4.37
C SER A 60 14.28 8.42 3.57
N PRO A 61 14.39 8.35 2.23
CA PRO A 61 13.25 7.92 1.43
C PRO A 61 12.88 6.46 1.68
N PHE A 62 13.72 5.71 2.41
CA PHE A 62 13.39 4.33 2.76
C PHE A 62 12.59 4.22 4.05
N ASP A 63 12.33 5.34 4.72
CA ASP A 63 11.66 5.33 6.02
C ASP A 63 10.17 5.06 5.97
N ILE A 64 9.59 5.03 4.79
CA ILE A 64 8.15 4.83 4.67
C ILE A 64 7.88 3.82 3.56
N LEU A 65 7.00 2.87 3.83
CA LEU A 65 6.66 1.83 2.85
C LEU A 65 5.42 2.17 2.05
N GLY A 66 4.55 3.00 2.60
CA GLY A 66 3.33 3.38 1.92
C GLY A 66 2.70 4.59 2.58
N LEU A 67 1.67 5.12 1.94
CA LEU A 67 1.00 6.32 2.44
C LEU A 67 -0.44 6.36 1.93
N TYR A 68 -1.36 6.61 2.82
CA TYR A 68 -2.75 6.81 2.45
C TYR A 68 -3.02 8.29 2.33
N ARG A 69 -3.64 8.67 1.24
CA ARG A 69 -3.98 10.09 1.07
C ARG A 69 -5.40 10.18 0.52
N GLY A 70 -6.28 10.72 1.31
CA GLY A 70 -7.63 10.99 0.85
C GLY A 70 -7.61 12.21 -0.03
N VAL A 71 -8.24 12.11 -1.16
CA VAL A 71 -8.32 13.23 -2.07
C VAL A 71 -9.74 13.72 -2.09
N ALA A 72 -9.99 14.81 -1.37
CA ALA A 72 -11.31 15.40 -1.36
C ALA A 72 -11.40 16.33 -2.53
N LEU A 73 -12.35 16.08 -3.39
CA LEU A 73 -12.56 16.97 -4.53
C LEU A 73 -13.32 18.20 -4.06
N PRO A 74 -13.07 19.31 -4.68
CA PRO A 74 -13.77 20.53 -4.28
C PRO A 74 -15.27 20.39 -4.44
N HIS A 75 -16.00 20.87 -3.48
CA HIS A 75 -17.44 20.84 -3.55
C HIS A 75 -17.93 22.10 -4.20
N LYS A 76 -17.67 22.22 -5.45
CA LYS A 76 -18.10 23.36 -6.13
C LYS A 76 -19.49 23.28 -6.52
N SER A 77 -19.99 22.14 -6.79
CA SER A 77 -21.33 22.05 -7.25
C SER A 77 -22.16 21.45 -6.22
N THR A 78 -23.20 22.08 -5.91
CA THR A 78 -24.14 21.55 -4.98
C THR A 78 -24.84 20.39 -5.59
N GLY A 79 -25.16 19.47 -4.83
CA GLY A 79 -25.87 18.32 -5.28
C GLY A 79 -24.99 17.31 -5.96
N SER A 80 -23.76 17.62 -6.08
CA SER A 80 -22.87 16.70 -6.67
C SER A 80 -22.58 15.62 -5.68
N THR A 81 -22.82 14.41 -6.06
CA THR A 81 -22.52 13.34 -5.20
C THR A 81 -21.27 12.79 -5.63
N ARG A 82 -20.25 13.24 -5.58
CA ARG A 82 -19.16 12.64 -6.02
C ARG A 82 -18.51 11.93 -4.95
N ALA A 83 -18.07 10.84 -5.17
CA ALA A 83 -17.30 10.06 -4.26
C ALA A 83 -15.89 10.59 -4.26
N ASP A 84 -15.35 10.77 -3.13
CA ASP A 84 -13.95 11.12 -3.02
C ASP A 84 -13.13 9.90 -3.41
N THR A 85 -12.02 10.14 -4.05
CA THR A 85 -11.11 9.08 -4.40
C THR A 85 -9.99 9.06 -3.39
N ASP A 86 -9.76 7.91 -2.81
CA ASP A 86 -8.67 7.74 -1.88
C ASP A 86 -7.50 7.10 -2.59
N LEU A 87 -6.31 7.59 -2.32
CA LEU A 87 -5.11 7.05 -2.91
C LEU A 87 -4.27 6.36 -1.86
N VAL A 88 -3.78 5.17 -2.18
CA VAL A 88 -2.81 4.51 -1.34
C VAL A 88 -1.55 4.38 -2.15
N PHE A 89 -0.49 5.00 -1.69
CA PHE A 89 0.80 4.91 -2.35
C PHE A 89 1.60 3.78 -1.73
N LEU A 90 2.24 2.99 -2.58
CA LEU A 90 3.20 2.00 -2.12
C LEU A 90 4.53 2.36 -2.75
N TYR A 91 5.59 2.24 -1.99
CA TYR A 91 6.91 2.64 -2.46
C TYR A 91 7.76 1.41 -2.68
N ARG A 92 8.04 1.13 -3.95
CA ARG A 92 8.69 -0.11 -4.35
C ARG A 92 10.03 -0.33 -3.68
N ARG A 93 10.93 0.65 -3.74
CA ARG A 93 12.27 0.45 -3.22
C ARG A 93 12.28 0.24 -1.70
N PRO A 94 11.55 1.03 -0.94
CA PRO A 94 11.44 0.75 0.49
C PRO A 94 10.84 -0.62 0.79
N ILE A 95 9.81 -1.02 0.05
CA ILE A 95 9.19 -2.32 0.26
C ILE A 95 10.17 -3.44 -0.06
N LEU A 96 10.91 -3.33 -1.16
CA LEU A 96 11.89 -4.34 -1.53
C LEU A 96 13.01 -4.43 -0.50
N ASP A 97 13.42 -3.29 0.03
CA ASP A 97 14.46 -3.25 1.05
C ASP A 97 14.00 -4.00 2.30
N TYR A 98 12.79 -3.74 2.73
CA TYR A 98 12.20 -4.40 3.89
C TYR A 98 12.07 -5.92 3.63
N TRP A 99 11.62 -6.27 2.45
CA TRP A 99 11.47 -7.66 2.06
C TRP A 99 12.80 -8.40 2.09
N CYS A 100 13.83 -7.79 1.53
CA CYS A 100 15.15 -8.41 1.52
C CYS A 100 15.71 -8.57 2.94
N GLU A 101 15.41 -7.61 3.78
CA GLU A 101 15.91 -7.61 5.14
C GLU A 101 15.23 -8.66 6.01
N THR A 102 13.93 -8.82 5.85
CA THR A 102 13.16 -9.70 6.71
C THR A 102 12.99 -11.10 6.17
N GLY A 103 13.06 -11.26 4.86
CA GLY A 103 12.82 -12.56 4.25
C GLY A 103 11.36 -12.97 4.26
N GLU A 104 10.44 -12.04 4.56
CA GLU A 104 9.03 -12.36 4.58
C GLU A 104 8.49 -12.51 3.16
N ASP A 105 7.33 -13.14 3.06
CA ASP A 105 6.66 -13.28 1.77
C ASP A 105 6.28 -11.89 1.23
N LEU A 106 6.66 -11.60 0.02
CA LEU A 106 6.46 -10.26 -0.52
C LEU A 106 4.98 -9.86 -0.60
N TYR A 107 4.12 -10.78 -1.02
CA TYR A 107 2.70 -10.49 -1.08
C TYR A 107 2.17 -10.11 0.31
N ARG A 108 2.63 -10.81 1.34
CA ARG A 108 2.22 -10.50 2.71
C ARG A 108 2.70 -9.12 3.14
N VAL A 109 3.90 -8.75 2.70
CA VAL A 109 4.42 -7.42 3.01
C VAL A 109 3.52 -6.36 2.38
N VAL A 110 3.19 -6.54 1.10
CA VAL A 110 2.34 -5.59 0.38
C VAL A 110 0.98 -5.49 1.06
N ARG A 111 0.38 -6.63 1.40
CA ARG A 111 -0.91 -6.65 2.06
C ARG A 111 -0.86 -5.96 3.42
N HIS A 112 0.22 -6.22 4.16
CA HIS A 112 0.40 -5.60 5.47
C HIS A 112 0.44 -4.08 5.35
N VAL A 113 1.20 -3.57 4.37
CA VAL A 113 1.31 -2.12 4.19
C VAL A 113 -0.06 -1.53 3.85
N LEU A 114 -0.80 -2.17 2.96
CA LEU A 114 -2.12 -1.70 2.60
C LEU A 114 -3.06 -1.63 3.82
N ILE A 115 -3.12 -2.70 4.58
CA ILE A 115 -4.02 -2.76 5.72
C ILE A 115 -3.64 -1.70 6.75
N HIS A 116 -2.34 -1.54 6.99
CA HIS A 116 -1.87 -0.58 7.96
C HIS A 116 -2.19 0.86 7.55
N GLU A 117 -1.94 1.20 6.28
CA GLU A 117 -2.20 2.56 5.84
C GLU A 117 -3.68 2.87 5.84
N ILE A 118 -4.49 1.95 5.36
CA ILE A 118 -5.93 2.15 5.35
C ILE A 118 -6.46 2.19 6.79
N GLY A 119 -6.02 1.25 7.61
CA GLY A 119 -6.48 1.16 8.98
C GLY A 119 -6.16 2.40 9.80
N HIS A 120 -4.94 2.89 9.68
CA HIS A 120 -4.53 4.11 10.39
C HIS A 120 -5.41 5.29 9.97
N HIS A 121 -5.69 5.38 8.68
CA HIS A 121 -6.48 6.49 8.19
C HIS A 121 -7.88 6.50 8.82
N PHE A 122 -8.44 5.33 9.06
CA PHE A 122 -9.77 5.23 9.65
C PHE A 122 -9.75 5.01 11.15
N GLY A 123 -8.60 5.15 11.78
CA GLY A 123 -8.51 5.15 13.23
C GLY A 123 -8.46 3.78 13.89
N PHE A 124 -8.17 2.75 13.14
CA PHE A 124 -8.05 1.42 13.73
C PHE A 124 -6.73 1.33 14.52
N SER A 125 -6.79 0.62 15.64
CA SER A 125 -5.59 0.44 16.45
C SER A 125 -4.69 -0.62 15.83
N ASP A 126 -3.45 -0.66 16.31
CA ASP A 126 -2.51 -1.69 15.85
C ASP A 126 -3.06 -3.09 16.14
N ASP A 127 -3.68 -3.27 17.29
CA ASP A 127 -4.26 -4.56 17.64
C ASP A 127 -5.38 -4.94 16.69
N ASP A 128 -6.21 -3.97 16.32
CA ASP A 128 -7.28 -4.21 15.34
C ASP A 128 -6.72 -4.62 14.01
N MET A 129 -5.66 -3.93 13.57
CA MET A 129 -5.08 -4.23 12.28
C MET A 129 -4.41 -5.59 12.24
N GLU A 130 -3.78 -5.97 13.36
CA GLU A 130 -3.17 -7.28 13.46
C GLU A 130 -4.24 -8.37 13.32
N ARG A 131 -5.37 -8.15 13.97
CA ARG A 131 -6.49 -9.09 13.88
C ARG A 131 -7.02 -9.16 12.45
N LEU A 132 -7.16 -8.01 11.80
CA LEU A 132 -7.65 -7.98 10.44
C LEU A 132 -6.71 -8.67 9.46
N GLU A 133 -5.42 -8.56 9.68
CA GLU A 133 -4.47 -9.25 8.83
C GLU A 133 -4.56 -10.75 9.00
N ALA A 134 -4.81 -11.19 10.21
CA ALA A 134 -4.90 -12.61 10.48
C ALA A 134 -6.11 -13.25 9.83
N ASP A 135 -7.15 -12.46 9.59
CA ASP A 135 -8.37 -12.97 8.98
C ASP A 135 -8.24 -13.15 7.47
N GLY A 136 -7.22 -12.64 6.88
CA GLY A 136 -7.01 -12.77 5.45
C GLY A 136 -5.99 -13.83 5.12
#